data_5364a612df25af53ee9c8c81ad7b1bb8
#
_entry.id   5364a612df25af53ee9c8c81ad7b1bb8
#
_cell.length_a   1.000
_cell.length_b   1.000
_cell.length_c   1.000
_cell.angle_alpha   90.00
_cell.angle_beta   90.00
_cell.angle_gamma   90.00
#
_symmetry.space_group_name_H-M   'P 1'
#
loop_
_entity.id
_entity.type
_entity.pdbx_description
1 polymer ?
#
loop_
_entity_poly.entity_id
_entity_poly.type
_entity_poly.pdbx_seq_one_letter_code
_entity_poly.pdbx_strand_id
1 'polypeptide(L)'
;MHADVSQPTLTRAQIDPLHSAVLQRELPGLAESLDEQAMRARLQVLLFGGDTRYQIERCNPGQAIYLGGDFCGLRYEMEVRDLVGGALLEPLVIGRVFQDSDACATFMRDMLTPVAARMQGRPELAAFAQAAGRIEALNMIVHAFPIDGDLPILVDVTDERKLPTLLADMLPEARAGGFTPRDCRVELAHYGRRHRCTLRYTLTDGASESRVVYGKVAADGSGARTAPVIAALREQLTASQVNIPHVLAFRPDLQLLLLEAIPGKPQVARLLKARLAGTPPAGALALEDALAACGRIAAAMHDTSIAPDRRRALEHEINWLQESIRALTRISPELGARLQSWLERATIYADRSTPLLVCFSHGDFTYTQLIFDQQQSGLVDFDTVCQAEPALDLGQFLAYQRLAILKDQRRDAPLPAAVTEQLGSVFLDSYITARSAAISDVQQLRDRVALYEVLMLLRLAIHSWQKLKVSRLEHALTLLEELVLCLQ
;
A
#
# COMPACT_ATOMS: atom_id res chain seq x y z
N MET A 1 37.70 -15.12 -15.56
CA MET A 1 36.88 -15.99 -16.43
C MET A 1 35.99 -16.81 -15.52
N HIS A 2 34.92 -16.19 -14.97
CA HIS A 2 33.89 -16.89 -14.24
C HIS A 2 32.83 -17.30 -15.25
N ALA A 3 32.64 -18.61 -15.41
CA ALA A 3 31.58 -19.16 -16.22
C ALA A 3 30.24 -18.62 -15.69
N ASP A 4 29.54 -17.90 -16.53
CA ASP A 4 28.15 -17.51 -16.32
C ASP A 4 27.30 -18.80 -16.39
N VAL A 5 27.17 -19.48 -15.27
CA VAL A 5 26.24 -20.58 -15.14
C VAL A 5 24.87 -19.92 -14.98
N SER A 6 24.18 -19.75 -16.11
CA SER A 6 22.77 -19.34 -16.10
C SER A 6 22.01 -20.29 -15.15
N GLN A 7 21.66 -19.81 -14.00
CA GLN A 7 20.89 -20.59 -13.04
C GLN A 7 19.52 -20.93 -13.66
N PRO A 8 19.03 -22.17 -13.53
CA PRO A 8 17.77 -22.58 -14.15
C PRO A 8 16.61 -21.69 -13.69
N THR A 9 15.75 -21.33 -14.61
CA THR A 9 14.54 -20.53 -14.33
C THR A 9 13.68 -21.27 -13.29
N LEU A 10 13.25 -20.56 -12.25
CA LEU A 10 12.37 -21.12 -11.22
C LEU A 10 11.00 -21.47 -11.83
N THR A 11 10.53 -22.67 -11.55
CA THR A 11 9.19 -23.08 -11.97
C THR A 11 8.13 -22.40 -11.11
N ARG A 12 6.90 -22.27 -11.65
CA ARG A 12 5.78 -21.70 -10.89
C ARG A 12 5.54 -22.42 -9.57
N ALA A 13 5.68 -23.76 -9.53
CA ALA A 13 5.53 -24.54 -8.30
C ALA A 13 6.57 -24.19 -7.23
N GLN A 14 7.77 -23.77 -7.60
CA GLN A 14 8.83 -23.38 -6.66
C GLN A 14 8.64 -21.97 -6.09
N ILE A 15 7.90 -21.12 -6.79
CA ILE A 15 7.66 -19.72 -6.37
C ILE A 15 6.27 -19.47 -5.78
N ASP A 16 5.30 -20.36 -6.02
CA ASP A 16 3.94 -20.23 -5.49
C ASP A 16 3.89 -20.64 -4.02
N PRO A 17 3.58 -19.71 -3.09
CA PRO A 17 3.52 -20.01 -1.67
C PRO A 17 2.57 -21.16 -1.32
N LEU A 18 1.48 -21.33 -2.06
CA LEU A 18 0.48 -22.36 -1.81
C LEU A 18 0.98 -23.78 -2.12
N HIS A 19 2.08 -23.92 -2.88
CA HIS A 19 2.73 -25.19 -3.12
C HIS A 19 3.76 -25.56 -2.05
N SER A 20 4.07 -24.65 -1.12
CA SER A 20 5.01 -24.94 -0.03
C SER A 20 4.41 -25.90 1.00
N ALA A 21 5.01 -27.08 1.14
CA ALA A 21 4.63 -28.06 2.16
C ALA A 21 4.80 -27.51 3.60
N VAL A 22 5.72 -26.57 3.79
CA VAL A 22 5.91 -25.90 5.09
C VAL A 22 4.72 -25.00 5.39
N LEU A 23 4.34 -24.14 4.44
CA LEU A 23 3.21 -23.22 4.63
C LEU A 23 1.89 -23.96 4.78
N GLN A 24 1.66 -25.03 4.01
CA GLN A 24 0.47 -25.88 4.15
C GLN A 24 0.36 -26.54 5.54
N ARG A 25 1.50 -26.90 6.13
CA ARG A 25 1.54 -27.46 7.49
C ARG A 25 1.35 -26.39 8.56
N GLU A 26 1.95 -25.20 8.38
CA GLU A 26 1.82 -24.09 9.32
C GLU A 26 0.43 -23.46 9.29
N LEU A 27 -0.20 -23.37 8.12
CA LEU A 27 -1.51 -22.76 7.93
C LEU A 27 -2.44 -23.69 7.13
N PRO A 28 -2.90 -24.81 7.72
CA PRO A 28 -3.66 -25.85 7.00
C PRO A 28 -4.99 -25.33 6.43
N GLY A 29 -5.60 -24.32 7.04
CA GLY A 29 -6.83 -23.69 6.56
C GLY A 29 -6.64 -22.67 5.41
N LEU A 30 -5.39 -22.32 5.06
CA LEU A 30 -5.13 -21.23 4.13
C LEU A 30 -5.63 -21.50 2.70
N ALA A 31 -5.39 -22.69 2.19
CA ALA A 31 -5.80 -23.03 0.81
C ALA A 31 -7.33 -22.95 0.63
N GLU A 32 -8.09 -23.50 1.57
CA GLU A 32 -9.55 -23.43 1.54
C GLU A 32 -10.06 -22.02 1.79
N SER A 33 -9.38 -21.22 2.61
CA SER A 33 -9.74 -19.81 2.85
C SER A 33 -9.58 -18.91 1.63
N LEU A 34 -8.87 -19.37 0.60
CA LEU A 34 -8.71 -18.70 -0.69
C LEU A 34 -9.64 -19.24 -1.78
N ASP A 35 -10.41 -20.28 -1.49
CA ASP A 35 -11.43 -20.79 -2.41
C ASP A 35 -12.73 -20.00 -2.28
N GLU A 36 -13.11 -19.34 -3.38
CA GLU A 36 -14.31 -18.47 -3.41
C GLU A 36 -15.58 -19.22 -3.07
N GLN A 37 -15.77 -20.45 -3.61
CA GLN A 37 -16.99 -21.21 -3.44
C GLN A 37 -17.09 -21.77 -2.03
N ALA A 38 -16.02 -22.33 -1.49
CA ALA A 38 -15.96 -22.84 -0.12
C ALA A 38 -16.21 -21.70 0.89
N MET A 39 -15.54 -20.58 0.72
CA MET A 39 -15.71 -19.44 1.64
C MET A 39 -17.07 -18.78 1.52
N ARG A 40 -17.65 -18.68 0.34
CA ARG A 40 -19.02 -18.17 0.18
C ARG A 40 -20.02 -18.98 1.01
N ALA A 41 -19.93 -20.31 0.97
CA ALA A 41 -20.83 -21.17 1.74
C ALA A 41 -20.62 -21.00 3.26
N ARG A 42 -19.35 -20.97 3.72
CA ARG A 42 -19.02 -20.81 5.15
C ARG A 42 -19.40 -19.43 5.69
N LEU A 43 -19.13 -18.37 4.92
CA LEU A 43 -19.46 -17.00 5.31
C LEU A 43 -20.96 -16.75 5.28
N GLN A 44 -21.71 -17.38 4.38
CA GLN A 44 -23.18 -17.32 4.38
C GLN A 44 -23.74 -17.83 5.71
N VAL A 45 -23.27 -18.98 6.17
CA VAL A 45 -23.72 -19.57 7.44
C VAL A 45 -23.27 -18.73 8.64
N LEU A 46 -21.99 -18.33 8.66
CA LEU A 46 -21.42 -17.60 9.80
C LEU A 46 -22.01 -16.20 9.96
N LEU A 47 -22.02 -15.42 8.88
CA LEU A 47 -22.35 -13.99 8.93
C LEU A 47 -23.84 -13.70 8.84
N PHE A 48 -24.61 -14.53 8.12
CA PHE A 48 -26.03 -14.32 7.89
C PHE A 48 -26.93 -15.41 8.51
N GLY A 49 -26.31 -16.49 9.05
CA GLY A 49 -27.03 -17.57 9.70
C GLY A 49 -27.96 -18.30 8.75
N GLY A 50 -29.12 -18.72 9.26
CA GLY A 50 -30.20 -19.32 8.48
C GLY A 50 -31.17 -18.30 7.87
N ASP A 51 -30.90 -17.02 7.98
CA ASP A 51 -31.74 -15.96 7.40
C ASP A 51 -31.63 -16.01 5.87
N THR A 52 -32.77 -16.18 5.22
CA THR A 52 -32.87 -16.22 3.76
C THR A 52 -32.97 -14.82 3.13
N ARG A 53 -33.00 -13.77 3.94
CA ARG A 53 -33.10 -12.39 3.45
C ARG A 53 -31.85 -11.94 2.74
N TYR A 54 -30.70 -12.30 3.27
CA TYR A 54 -29.41 -11.88 2.71
C TYR A 54 -28.68 -13.06 2.08
N GLN A 55 -28.30 -12.91 0.81
CA GLN A 55 -27.59 -13.94 0.05
C GLN A 55 -26.27 -13.41 -0.49
N ILE A 56 -25.17 -14.10 -0.21
CA ILE A 56 -23.88 -13.80 -0.80
C ILE A 56 -23.88 -14.27 -2.26
N GLU A 57 -23.88 -13.33 -3.20
CA GLU A 57 -23.80 -13.60 -4.63
C GLU A 57 -22.34 -13.84 -5.05
N ARG A 58 -21.40 -13.07 -4.47
CA ARG A 58 -19.97 -13.13 -4.76
C ARG A 58 -19.13 -12.98 -3.48
N CYS A 59 -18.06 -13.73 -3.41
CA CYS A 59 -17.09 -13.70 -2.29
C CYS A 59 -15.68 -13.85 -2.85
N ASN A 60 -15.06 -12.73 -3.23
CA ASN A 60 -13.72 -12.76 -3.81
C ASN A 60 -12.66 -12.59 -2.71
N PRO A 61 -11.73 -13.55 -2.50
CA PRO A 61 -10.57 -13.37 -1.66
C PRO A 61 -9.56 -12.43 -2.34
N GLY A 62 -9.82 -11.12 -2.23
CA GLY A 62 -9.10 -10.08 -2.97
C GLY A 62 -7.63 -9.90 -2.57
N GLN A 63 -7.33 -10.04 -1.29
CA GLN A 63 -5.97 -9.87 -0.77
C GLN A 63 -5.68 -10.84 0.36
N ALA A 64 -4.57 -11.58 0.24
CA ALA A 64 -3.99 -12.38 1.32
C ALA A 64 -2.62 -11.81 1.69
N ILE A 65 -2.24 -11.85 2.97
CA ILE A 65 -0.94 -11.37 3.45
C ILE A 65 -0.42 -12.31 4.52
N TYR A 66 0.67 -13.00 4.20
CA TYR A 66 1.47 -13.80 5.13
C TYR A 66 2.80 -13.09 5.37
N LEU A 67 3.00 -12.56 6.57
CA LEU A 67 4.20 -11.80 6.92
C LEU A 67 5.26 -12.63 7.66
N GLY A 68 5.07 -13.96 7.71
CA GLY A 68 5.79 -14.82 8.62
C GLY A 68 5.23 -14.71 10.05
N GLY A 69 5.07 -15.84 10.75
CA GLY A 69 4.51 -15.88 12.10
C GLY A 69 3.15 -16.56 12.14
N ASP A 70 2.35 -16.27 13.14
CA ASP A 70 1.26 -17.13 13.62
C ASP A 70 -0.01 -17.10 12.76
N PHE A 71 -0.10 -16.24 11.74
CA PHE A 71 -1.30 -16.15 10.93
C PHE A 71 -1.10 -15.56 9.52
N CYS A 72 -2.07 -15.80 8.64
CA CYS A 72 -2.26 -15.11 7.37
C CYS A 72 -3.54 -14.26 7.42
N GLY A 73 -3.41 -12.98 7.11
CA GLY A 73 -4.54 -12.07 6.97
C GLY A 73 -5.16 -12.14 5.57
N LEU A 74 -6.49 -12.13 5.49
CA LEU A 74 -7.25 -12.16 4.25
C LEU A 74 -8.26 -11.02 4.21
N ARG A 75 -8.60 -10.59 3.01
CA ARG A 75 -9.65 -9.61 2.76
C ARG A 75 -10.61 -10.19 1.73
N TYR A 76 -11.89 -10.23 2.07
CA TYR A 76 -12.95 -10.66 1.17
C TYR A 76 -13.73 -9.46 0.68
N GLU A 77 -13.82 -9.29 -0.62
CA GLU A 77 -14.71 -8.37 -1.29
C GLU A 77 -16.00 -9.15 -1.62
N MET A 78 -17.11 -8.76 -1.01
CA MET A 78 -18.36 -9.50 -1.11
C MET A 78 -19.44 -8.66 -1.78
N GLU A 79 -20.31 -9.33 -2.53
CA GLU A 79 -21.58 -8.81 -3.01
C GLU A 79 -22.70 -9.60 -2.33
N VAL A 80 -23.55 -8.89 -1.59
CA VAL A 80 -24.62 -9.49 -0.79
C VAL A 80 -25.95 -8.89 -1.20
N ARG A 81 -26.86 -9.72 -1.69
CA ARG A 81 -28.20 -9.32 -2.12
C ARG A 81 -29.18 -9.33 -0.93
N ASP A 82 -29.84 -8.22 -0.67
CA ASP A 82 -31.06 -8.19 0.16
C ASP A 82 -32.25 -8.65 -0.69
N LEU A 83 -32.70 -9.87 -0.50
CA LEU A 83 -33.80 -10.50 -1.28
C LEU A 83 -35.18 -9.88 -0.96
N VAL A 84 -35.30 -9.12 0.12
CA VAL A 84 -36.54 -8.42 0.49
C VAL A 84 -36.53 -6.97 -0.01
N GLY A 85 -35.41 -6.25 0.27
CA GLY A 85 -35.27 -4.84 -0.10
C GLY A 85 -34.70 -4.61 -1.50
N GLY A 86 -34.16 -5.63 -2.16
CA GLY A 86 -33.58 -5.55 -3.50
C GLY A 86 -32.20 -4.88 -3.54
N ALA A 87 -31.68 -4.39 -2.42
CA ALA A 87 -30.40 -3.71 -2.35
C ALA A 87 -29.22 -4.67 -2.55
N LEU A 88 -28.14 -4.17 -3.18
CA LEU A 88 -26.87 -4.84 -3.22
C LEU A 88 -25.95 -4.17 -2.17
N LEU A 89 -25.45 -4.95 -1.24
CA LEU A 89 -24.48 -4.53 -0.23
C LEU A 89 -23.09 -5.03 -0.62
N GLU A 90 -22.07 -4.22 -0.37
CA GLU A 90 -20.68 -4.55 -0.65
C GLU A 90 -19.83 -4.49 0.64
N PRO A 91 -20.08 -5.36 1.63
CA PRO A 91 -19.35 -5.32 2.88
C PRO A 91 -17.91 -5.79 2.70
N LEU A 92 -16.98 -5.10 3.37
CA LEU A 92 -15.63 -5.57 3.54
C LEU A 92 -15.57 -6.54 4.71
N VAL A 93 -15.10 -7.76 4.45
CA VAL A 93 -14.91 -8.79 5.47
C VAL A 93 -13.44 -9.15 5.56
N ILE A 94 -12.93 -9.18 6.77
CA ILE A 94 -11.54 -9.52 7.09
C ILE A 94 -11.50 -10.93 7.64
N GLY A 95 -10.58 -11.74 7.14
CA GLY A 95 -10.27 -13.06 7.63
C GLY A 95 -8.86 -13.12 8.20
N ARG A 96 -8.67 -14.00 9.19
CA ARG A 96 -7.35 -14.28 9.74
C ARG A 96 -7.24 -15.77 10.04
N VAL A 97 -6.41 -16.48 9.28
CA VAL A 97 -6.12 -17.91 9.46
C VAL A 97 -4.91 -18.05 10.37
N PHE A 98 -5.07 -18.76 11.48
CA PHE A 98 -4.02 -18.99 12.48
C PHE A 98 -3.38 -20.37 12.30
N GLN A 99 -2.18 -20.53 12.84
CA GLN A 99 -1.48 -21.82 12.87
C GLN A 99 -2.25 -22.86 13.70
N ASP A 100 -2.80 -22.43 14.83
CA ASP A 100 -3.51 -23.29 15.76
C ASP A 100 -4.80 -22.69 16.30
N SER A 101 -5.61 -23.56 16.90
CA SER A 101 -6.92 -23.23 17.46
C SER A 101 -6.84 -22.32 18.70
N ASP A 102 -5.76 -22.42 19.49
CA ASP A 102 -5.61 -21.69 20.75
C ASP A 102 -5.26 -20.23 20.49
N ALA A 103 -4.36 -19.96 19.56
CA ALA A 103 -4.05 -18.61 19.08
C ALA A 103 -5.30 -17.94 18.51
N CYS A 104 -6.07 -18.68 17.69
CA CYS A 104 -7.33 -18.23 17.14
C CYS A 104 -8.35 -17.88 18.25
N ALA A 105 -8.53 -18.77 19.25
CA ALA A 105 -9.45 -18.54 20.36
C ALA A 105 -9.04 -17.36 21.23
N THR A 106 -7.75 -17.23 21.49
CA THR A 106 -7.18 -16.14 22.28
C THR A 106 -7.42 -14.78 21.60
N PHE A 107 -7.12 -14.65 20.32
CA PHE A 107 -7.39 -13.43 19.58
C PHE A 107 -8.87 -13.07 19.56
N MET A 108 -9.74 -14.06 19.33
CA MET A 108 -11.20 -13.84 19.36
C MET A 108 -11.66 -13.28 20.70
N ARG A 109 -11.26 -13.94 21.81
CA ARG A 109 -11.68 -13.57 23.15
C ARG A 109 -11.13 -12.21 23.60
N ASP A 110 -9.84 -12.00 23.43
CA ASP A 110 -9.13 -10.89 24.06
C ASP A 110 -9.13 -9.62 23.21
N MET A 111 -9.13 -9.76 21.89
CA MET A 111 -9.01 -8.63 20.96
C MET A 111 -10.32 -8.30 20.24
N LEU A 112 -11.02 -9.29 19.70
CA LEU A 112 -12.13 -9.03 18.79
C LEU A 112 -13.48 -8.92 19.50
N THR A 113 -13.78 -9.80 20.47
CA THR A 113 -15.07 -9.80 21.20
C THR A 113 -15.36 -8.48 21.88
N PRO A 114 -14.41 -7.83 22.57
CA PRO A 114 -14.67 -6.52 23.22
C PRO A 114 -15.02 -5.42 22.20
N VAL A 115 -14.38 -5.44 21.04
CA VAL A 115 -14.65 -4.47 19.96
C VAL A 115 -16.02 -4.73 19.32
N ALA A 116 -16.33 -5.99 19.02
CA ALA A 116 -17.62 -6.38 18.46
C ALA A 116 -18.79 -6.01 19.40
N ALA A 117 -18.62 -6.15 20.72
CA ALA A 117 -19.61 -5.73 21.71
C ALA A 117 -19.89 -4.22 21.66
N ARG A 118 -18.87 -3.38 21.46
CA ARG A 118 -19.04 -1.92 21.30
C ARG A 118 -19.76 -1.53 20.02
N MET A 119 -19.73 -2.41 19.00
CA MET A 119 -20.37 -2.20 17.70
C MET A 119 -21.80 -2.72 17.63
N GLN A 120 -22.31 -3.33 18.70
CA GLN A 120 -23.66 -3.87 18.72
C GLN A 120 -24.71 -2.78 18.47
N GLY A 121 -25.67 -3.06 17.58
CA GLY A 121 -26.74 -2.12 17.21
C GLY A 121 -26.31 -1.01 16.23
N ARG A 122 -25.12 -1.11 15.64
CA ARG A 122 -24.66 -0.18 14.61
C ARG A 122 -25.39 -0.45 13.28
N PRO A 123 -25.91 0.61 12.60
CA PRO A 123 -26.67 0.44 11.35
C PRO A 123 -25.90 -0.27 10.24
N GLU A 124 -24.60 0.01 10.10
CA GLU A 124 -23.73 -0.59 9.10
C GLU A 124 -23.53 -2.10 9.26
N LEU A 125 -23.83 -2.63 10.46
CA LEU A 125 -23.76 -4.06 10.76
C LEU A 125 -25.13 -4.73 10.84
N ALA A 126 -26.21 -4.00 10.61
CA ALA A 126 -27.59 -4.50 10.78
C ALA A 126 -27.95 -5.66 9.85
N ALA A 127 -27.25 -5.82 8.72
CA ALA A 127 -27.46 -6.95 7.81
C ALA A 127 -26.90 -8.28 8.35
N PHE A 128 -25.94 -8.22 9.28
CA PHE A 128 -25.27 -9.40 9.80
C PHE A 128 -26.03 -10.01 10.98
N ALA A 129 -26.29 -11.31 10.93
CA ALA A 129 -26.72 -12.06 12.11
C ALA A 129 -25.57 -12.14 13.14
N GLN A 130 -24.32 -12.28 12.64
CA GLN A 130 -23.13 -12.28 13.42
C GLN A 130 -22.01 -11.57 12.65
N ALA A 131 -21.64 -10.35 13.04
CA ALA A 131 -20.63 -9.55 12.33
C ALA A 131 -19.18 -9.97 12.61
N ALA A 132 -18.92 -10.86 13.56
CA ALA A 132 -17.62 -11.43 13.87
C ALA A 132 -17.77 -12.85 14.43
N GLY A 133 -16.90 -13.79 14.02
CA GLY A 133 -16.98 -15.17 14.47
C GLY A 133 -15.79 -16.03 14.06
N ARG A 134 -15.85 -17.34 14.40
CA ARG A 134 -14.82 -18.33 14.07
C ARG A 134 -15.32 -19.35 13.08
N ILE A 135 -14.43 -19.75 12.18
CA ILE A 135 -14.57 -20.97 11.35
C ILE A 135 -13.56 -21.98 11.91
N GLU A 136 -14.01 -22.81 12.83
CA GLU A 136 -13.13 -23.71 13.60
C GLU A 136 -12.33 -24.66 12.71
N ALA A 137 -12.96 -25.23 11.68
CA ALA A 137 -12.33 -26.14 10.73
C ALA A 137 -11.10 -25.52 10.00
N LEU A 138 -11.00 -24.20 9.97
CA LEU A 138 -9.91 -23.48 9.31
C LEU A 138 -8.97 -22.77 10.30
N ASN A 139 -9.17 -22.89 11.59
CA ASN A 139 -8.53 -22.03 12.60
C ASN A 139 -8.63 -20.57 12.23
N MET A 140 -9.79 -20.12 11.78
CA MET A 140 -9.96 -18.83 11.16
C MET A 140 -10.92 -17.95 11.95
N ILE A 141 -10.56 -16.68 12.08
CA ILE A 141 -11.45 -15.62 12.54
C ILE A 141 -11.92 -14.83 11.31
N VAL A 142 -13.18 -14.41 11.38
CA VAL A 142 -13.80 -13.55 10.38
C VAL A 142 -14.50 -12.40 11.10
N HIS A 143 -14.38 -11.18 10.58
CA HIS A 143 -15.12 -10.03 11.06
C HIS A 143 -15.44 -9.05 9.93
N ALA A 144 -16.59 -8.40 10.02
CA ALA A 144 -16.97 -7.32 9.11
C ALA A 144 -16.34 -5.99 9.55
N PHE A 145 -15.81 -5.21 8.59
CA PHE A 145 -15.41 -3.83 8.85
C PHE A 145 -16.63 -3.00 9.32
N PRO A 146 -16.48 -2.11 10.33
CA PRO A 146 -15.25 -1.66 10.96
C PRO A 146 -14.86 -2.36 12.27
N ILE A 147 -15.34 -3.57 12.54
CA ILE A 147 -14.85 -4.35 13.67
C ILE A 147 -13.41 -4.73 13.40
N ASP A 148 -12.47 -4.33 14.27
CA ASP A 148 -11.05 -4.64 14.16
C ASP A 148 -10.40 -4.71 15.54
N GLY A 149 -9.88 -5.88 15.91
CA GLY A 149 -9.19 -6.09 17.19
C GLY A 149 -7.85 -5.36 17.27
N ASP A 150 -7.18 -5.14 16.15
CA ASP A 150 -5.90 -4.42 16.08
C ASP A 150 -6.09 -2.88 16.01
N LEU A 151 -7.27 -2.42 15.59
CA LEU A 151 -7.65 -1.00 15.49
C LEU A 151 -8.98 -0.71 16.20
N PRO A 152 -9.10 -0.95 17.51
CA PRO A 152 -10.36 -0.81 18.23
C PRO A 152 -10.94 0.62 18.20
N ILE A 153 -10.13 1.61 17.86
CA ILE A 153 -10.53 3.00 17.70
C ILE A 153 -11.46 3.24 16.51
N LEU A 154 -11.48 2.31 15.54
CA LEU A 154 -12.39 2.40 14.38
C LEU A 154 -13.86 2.49 14.81
N VAL A 155 -14.22 1.92 15.96
CA VAL A 155 -15.56 2.05 16.57
C VAL A 155 -15.98 3.51 16.71
N ASP A 156 -15.06 4.38 17.09
CA ASP A 156 -15.37 5.79 17.37
C ASP A 156 -15.27 6.65 16.10
N VAL A 157 -14.25 6.40 15.26
CA VAL A 157 -13.96 7.21 14.07
C VAL A 157 -14.75 6.79 12.82
N THR A 158 -15.64 5.80 12.94
CA THR A 158 -16.60 5.41 11.89
C THR A 158 -18.07 5.62 12.31
N ASP A 159 -18.35 6.14 13.50
CA ASP A 159 -19.72 6.39 13.94
C ASP A 159 -20.27 7.70 13.33
N GLU A 160 -20.99 7.58 12.21
CA GLU A 160 -21.56 8.72 11.48
C GLU A 160 -22.46 9.60 12.37
N ARG A 161 -23.03 9.07 13.45
CA ARG A 161 -23.86 9.82 14.39
C ARG A 161 -23.04 10.72 15.31
N LYS A 162 -21.80 10.34 15.60
CA LYS A 162 -20.90 11.10 16.52
C LYS A 162 -19.90 11.96 15.75
N LEU A 163 -19.57 11.57 14.53
CA LEU A 163 -18.56 12.23 13.74
C LEU A 163 -18.81 13.72 13.48
N PRO A 164 -20.03 14.21 13.21
CA PRO A 164 -20.24 15.65 13.02
C PRO A 164 -19.74 16.49 14.18
N THR A 165 -20.07 16.10 15.41
CA THR A 165 -19.61 16.80 16.63
C THR A 165 -18.09 16.64 16.81
N LEU A 166 -17.57 15.39 16.67
CA LEU A 166 -16.16 15.12 16.80
C LEU A 166 -15.32 15.94 15.82
N LEU A 167 -15.74 15.99 14.56
CA LEU A 167 -15.01 16.68 13.50
C LEU A 167 -15.18 18.20 13.58
N ALA A 168 -16.32 18.71 14.07
CA ALA A 168 -16.47 20.13 14.36
C ALA A 168 -15.42 20.62 15.38
N ASP A 169 -15.13 19.82 16.41
CA ASP A 169 -14.09 20.13 17.38
C ASP A 169 -12.66 20.09 16.79
N MET A 170 -12.47 19.38 15.68
CA MET A 170 -11.16 19.24 15.03
C MET A 170 -10.92 20.25 13.91
N LEU A 171 -11.97 20.68 13.21
CA LEU A 171 -11.87 21.56 12.05
C LEU A 171 -11.57 23.01 12.46
N PRO A 172 -10.49 23.64 11.94
CA PRO A 172 -10.18 25.03 12.25
C PRO A 172 -11.32 26.00 11.88
N GLU A 173 -11.99 25.77 10.74
CA GLU A 173 -13.08 26.61 10.26
C GLU A 173 -14.32 26.54 11.16
N ALA A 174 -14.64 25.36 11.68
CA ALA A 174 -15.78 25.21 12.60
C ALA A 174 -15.54 25.96 13.90
N ARG A 175 -14.32 25.93 14.41
CA ARG A 175 -13.92 26.72 15.60
C ARG A 175 -13.97 28.24 15.35
N ALA A 176 -13.74 28.66 14.10
CA ALA A 176 -13.83 30.07 13.72
C ALA A 176 -15.25 30.53 13.40
N GLY A 177 -16.27 29.68 13.57
CA GLY A 177 -17.68 29.99 13.27
C GLY A 177 -18.04 29.94 11.78
N GLY A 178 -17.20 29.31 10.96
CA GLY A 178 -17.46 29.04 9.55
C GLY A 178 -18.21 27.72 9.34
N PHE A 179 -17.72 26.89 8.38
CA PHE A 179 -18.32 25.59 8.08
C PHE A 179 -18.39 24.70 9.32
N THR A 180 -19.61 24.33 9.71
CA THR A 180 -19.83 23.43 10.86
C THR A 180 -20.58 22.18 10.37
N PRO A 181 -19.95 20.98 10.41
CA PRO A 181 -20.58 19.75 9.93
C PRO A 181 -21.79 19.40 10.79
N ARG A 182 -22.91 19.07 10.14
CA ARG A 182 -24.11 18.51 10.73
C ARG A 182 -24.31 17.05 10.42
N ASP A 183 -23.84 16.64 9.24
CA ASP A 183 -23.84 15.25 8.80
C ASP A 183 -22.45 14.86 8.33
N CYS A 184 -22.13 13.57 8.48
CA CYS A 184 -20.90 12.97 8.01
C CYS A 184 -21.17 11.60 7.43
N ARG A 185 -20.72 11.38 6.19
CA ARG A 185 -20.65 10.05 5.59
C ARG A 185 -19.22 9.56 5.62
N VAL A 186 -19.04 8.29 6.04
CA VAL A 186 -17.74 7.63 6.12
C VAL A 186 -17.60 6.62 5.00
N GLU A 187 -16.48 6.69 4.30
CA GLU A 187 -16.10 5.71 3.29
C GLU A 187 -14.68 5.22 3.59
N LEU A 188 -14.46 3.92 3.42
CA LEU A 188 -13.13 3.35 3.54
C LEU A 188 -12.31 3.71 2.31
N ALA A 189 -11.30 4.56 2.45
CA ALA A 189 -10.39 4.91 1.36
C ALA A 189 -9.25 3.88 1.24
N HIS A 190 -8.67 3.46 2.36
CA HIS A 190 -7.63 2.44 2.40
C HIS A 190 -7.64 1.69 3.72
N TYR A 191 -7.53 0.37 3.65
CA TYR A 191 -7.33 -0.48 4.82
C TYR A 191 -5.93 -1.12 4.70
N GLY A 192 -5.01 -0.55 5.46
CA GLY A 192 -3.60 -0.91 5.39
C GLY A 192 -3.27 -2.18 6.15
N ARG A 193 -2.05 -2.64 5.97
CA ARG A 193 -1.49 -3.74 6.76
C ARG A 193 -1.36 -3.30 8.21
N ARG A 194 -1.77 -4.18 9.12
CA ARG A 194 -1.56 -4.07 10.57
C ARG A 194 -1.69 -2.63 11.07
N HIS A 195 -2.80 -2.30 11.71
CA HIS A 195 -2.94 -1.11 12.52
C HIS A 195 -3.00 0.24 11.77
N ARG A 196 -3.40 0.26 10.49
CA ARG A 196 -3.57 1.50 9.73
C ARG A 196 -4.82 1.48 8.88
N CYS A 197 -5.57 2.60 8.94
CA CYS A 197 -6.77 2.79 8.15
C CYS A 197 -6.83 4.24 7.67
N THR A 198 -7.23 4.46 6.42
CA THR A 198 -7.55 5.78 5.89
C THR A 198 -9.03 5.83 5.56
N LEU A 199 -9.73 6.76 6.15
CA LEU A 199 -11.15 7.01 6.00
C LEU A 199 -11.35 8.30 5.20
N ARG A 200 -12.33 8.31 4.32
CA ARG A 200 -12.79 9.49 3.63
C ARG A 200 -14.07 9.96 4.29
N TYR A 201 -14.07 11.18 4.82
CA TYR A 201 -15.23 11.81 5.41
C TYR A 201 -15.81 12.82 4.43
N THR A 202 -17.08 12.65 4.08
CA THR A 202 -17.85 13.65 3.35
C THR A 202 -18.75 14.35 4.36
N LEU A 203 -18.47 15.63 4.61
CA LEU A 203 -19.12 16.44 5.62
C LEU A 203 -20.11 17.39 4.94
N THR A 204 -21.30 17.59 5.52
CA THR A 204 -22.26 18.59 5.08
C THR A 204 -22.71 19.47 6.23
N ASP A 205 -22.95 20.75 5.98
CA ASP A 205 -23.43 21.73 6.96
C ASP A 205 -24.96 21.76 7.09
N GLY A 206 -25.65 20.94 6.28
CA GLY A 206 -27.12 20.88 6.20
C GLY A 206 -27.74 21.98 5.31
N ALA A 207 -26.95 22.91 4.77
CA ALA A 207 -27.44 23.92 3.81
C ALA A 207 -27.15 23.52 2.36
N SER A 208 -25.93 23.60 1.90
CA SER A 208 -25.52 23.16 0.56
C SER A 208 -24.01 22.98 0.44
N GLU A 209 -23.24 23.31 1.47
CA GLU A 209 -21.80 23.16 1.44
C GLU A 209 -21.42 21.73 1.82
N SER A 210 -20.54 21.15 1.00
CA SER A 210 -19.99 19.82 1.24
C SER A 210 -18.47 19.87 1.19
N ARG A 211 -17.82 19.21 2.14
CA ARG A 211 -16.36 19.11 2.22
C ARG A 211 -15.91 17.68 2.36
N VAL A 212 -14.79 17.38 1.73
CA VAL A 212 -14.12 16.08 1.87
C VAL A 212 -12.84 16.26 2.65
N VAL A 213 -12.67 15.44 3.69
CA VAL A 213 -11.42 15.35 4.46
C VAL A 213 -11.03 13.89 4.61
N TYR A 214 -9.74 13.64 4.83
CA TYR A 214 -9.23 12.28 5.06
C TYR A 214 -8.77 12.13 6.49
N GLY A 215 -9.23 11.07 7.15
CA GLY A 215 -8.77 10.65 8.46
C GLY A 215 -7.82 9.46 8.34
N LYS A 216 -6.57 9.62 8.80
CA LYS A 216 -5.61 8.52 8.92
C LYS A 216 -5.55 8.06 10.37
N VAL A 217 -5.82 6.79 10.60
CA VAL A 217 -5.75 6.13 11.90
C VAL A 217 -4.57 5.17 11.90
N ALA A 218 -3.70 5.26 12.89
CA ALA A 218 -2.53 4.40 13.01
C ALA A 218 -2.27 4.05 14.48
N ALA A 219 -2.37 2.77 14.83
CA ALA A 219 -2.19 2.28 16.21
C ALA A 219 -0.80 2.56 16.80
N ASP A 220 0.22 2.77 15.95
CA ASP A 220 1.60 3.05 16.36
C ASP A 220 1.85 4.53 16.71
N GLY A 221 0.81 5.37 16.74
CA GLY A 221 0.93 6.79 17.01
C GLY A 221 1.70 7.60 15.96
N SER A 222 1.94 7.04 14.78
CA SER A 222 2.72 7.70 13.72
C SER A 222 2.15 9.04 13.27
N GLY A 223 0.85 9.28 13.42
CA GLY A 223 0.22 10.56 13.12
C GLY A 223 0.85 11.75 13.85
N ALA A 224 1.27 11.57 15.12
CA ALA A 224 1.94 12.62 15.89
C ALA A 224 3.30 13.03 15.26
N ARG A 225 4.02 12.07 14.71
CA ARG A 225 5.32 12.32 14.05
C ARG A 225 5.15 12.86 12.62
N THR A 226 4.13 12.39 11.92
CA THR A 226 3.88 12.72 10.51
C THR A 226 3.25 14.12 10.35
N ALA A 227 2.36 14.51 11.23
CA ALA A 227 1.66 15.80 11.16
C ALA A 227 2.61 17.02 11.04
N PRO A 228 3.62 17.22 11.91
CA PRO A 228 4.52 18.35 11.79
C PRO A 228 5.39 18.30 10.54
N VAL A 229 5.76 17.10 10.06
CA VAL A 229 6.52 16.94 8.80
C VAL A 229 5.68 17.36 7.60
N ILE A 230 4.42 16.96 7.52
CA ILE A 230 3.50 17.38 6.44
C ILE A 230 3.33 18.89 6.44
N ALA A 231 3.13 19.50 7.62
CA ALA A 231 2.96 20.94 7.75
C ALA A 231 4.20 21.71 7.25
N ALA A 232 5.38 21.30 7.70
CA ALA A 232 6.65 21.90 7.27
C ALA A 232 6.90 21.71 5.75
N LEU A 233 6.59 20.52 5.22
CA LEU A 233 6.72 20.21 3.80
C LEU A 233 5.80 21.11 2.95
N ARG A 234 4.53 21.28 3.35
CA ARG A 234 3.59 22.17 2.70
C ARG A 234 4.13 23.60 2.63
N GLU A 235 4.69 24.09 3.72
CA GLU A 235 5.26 25.45 3.78
C GLU A 235 6.44 25.60 2.82
N GLN A 236 7.41 24.67 2.85
CA GLN A 236 8.61 24.76 2.01
C GLN A 236 8.32 24.53 0.52
N LEU A 237 7.30 23.72 0.16
CA LEU A 237 6.95 23.42 -1.23
C LEU A 237 5.94 24.39 -1.86
N THR A 238 5.48 25.40 -1.15
CA THR A 238 4.51 26.39 -1.67
C THR A 238 5.01 27.04 -2.97
N ALA A 239 6.28 27.41 -3.05
CA ALA A 239 6.90 28.00 -4.23
C ALA A 239 7.04 27.04 -5.43
N SER A 240 7.08 25.73 -5.17
CA SER A 240 7.24 24.68 -6.18
C SER A 240 5.92 24.25 -6.82
N GLN A 241 4.79 24.83 -6.41
CA GLN A 241 3.44 24.49 -6.88
C GLN A 241 3.07 23.00 -6.72
N VAL A 242 3.69 22.33 -5.74
CA VAL A 242 3.35 20.97 -5.36
C VAL A 242 2.33 20.99 -4.23
N ASN A 243 1.15 20.44 -4.47
CA ASN A 243 0.10 20.36 -3.46
C ASN A 243 0.46 19.29 -2.42
N ILE A 244 0.59 19.73 -1.17
CA ILE A 244 0.72 18.88 0.00
C ILE A 244 -0.56 19.04 0.83
N PRO A 245 -1.19 17.97 1.33
CA PRO A 245 -2.38 18.06 2.16
C PRO A 245 -2.17 18.98 3.36
N HIS A 246 -3.14 19.84 3.65
CA HIS A 246 -3.12 20.60 4.89
C HIS A 246 -3.44 19.69 6.08
N VAL A 247 -2.64 19.74 7.13
CA VAL A 247 -2.95 19.09 8.41
C VAL A 247 -4.00 19.92 9.14
N LEU A 248 -5.23 19.41 9.20
CA LEU A 248 -6.34 20.10 9.84
C LEU A 248 -6.28 19.94 11.37
N ALA A 249 -6.01 18.71 11.83
CA ALA A 249 -5.83 18.41 13.23
C ALA A 249 -5.18 17.02 13.44
N PHE A 250 -4.64 16.81 14.64
CA PHE A 250 -4.31 15.49 15.16
C PHE A 250 -4.94 15.28 16.54
N ARG A 251 -5.65 14.16 16.73
CA ARG A 251 -6.26 13.76 18.00
C ARG A 251 -5.54 12.53 18.54
N PRO A 252 -4.69 12.70 19.57
CA PRO A 252 -3.89 11.60 20.12
C PRO A 252 -4.73 10.48 20.75
N ASP A 253 -5.81 10.81 21.43
CA ASP A 253 -6.73 9.86 22.06
C ASP A 253 -7.47 8.96 21.04
N LEU A 254 -7.66 9.45 19.82
CA LEU A 254 -8.24 8.73 18.69
C LEU A 254 -7.19 8.24 17.70
N GLN A 255 -5.94 8.60 17.89
CA GLN A 255 -4.85 8.38 16.94
C GLN A 255 -5.22 8.80 15.50
N LEU A 256 -6.06 9.82 15.40
CA LEU A 256 -6.66 10.30 14.15
C LEU A 256 -5.93 11.56 13.68
N LEU A 257 -5.27 11.44 12.54
CA LEU A 257 -4.72 12.57 11.79
C LEU A 257 -5.73 12.97 10.70
N LEU A 258 -6.22 14.21 10.79
CA LEU A 258 -7.18 14.76 9.82
C LEU A 258 -6.45 15.64 8.80
N LEU A 259 -6.65 15.31 7.52
CA LEU A 259 -6.00 15.93 6.38
C LEU A 259 -7.04 16.50 5.41
N GLU A 260 -6.73 17.66 4.83
CA GLU A 260 -7.47 18.21 3.71
C GLU A 260 -7.36 17.29 2.48
N ALA A 261 -8.45 17.18 1.71
CA ALA A 261 -8.42 16.55 0.41
C ALA A 261 -7.75 17.46 -0.61
N ILE A 262 -6.71 16.96 -1.28
CA ILE A 262 -6.14 17.68 -2.42
C ILE A 262 -6.86 17.29 -3.73
N PRO A 263 -7.03 18.25 -4.66
CA PRO A 263 -7.72 17.99 -5.92
C PRO A 263 -6.90 17.06 -6.83
N GLY A 264 -7.62 16.32 -7.67
CA GLY A 264 -7.01 15.44 -8.67
C GLY A 264 -7.07 13.95 -8.32
N LYS A 265 -6.35 13.16 -9.13
CA LYS A 265 -6.28 11.68 -8.99
C LYS A 265 -4.91 11.17 -9.43
N PRO A 266 -4.47 9.98 -8.98
CA PRO A 266 -3.32 9.30 -9.57
C PRO A 266 -3.60 9.01 -11.05
N GLN A 267 -2.79 9.57 -11.94
CA GLN A 267 -3.02 9.48 -13.40
C GLN A 267 -2.00 8.61 -14.12
N VAL A 268 -0.76 8.50 -13.61
CA VAL A 268 0.36 7.85 -14.31
C VAL A 268 0.01 6.41 -14.71
N ALA A 269 -0.59 5.62 -13.82
CA ALA A 269 -0.97 4.24 -14.14
C ALA A 269 -1.97 4.17 -15.31
N ARG A 270 -2.96 5.06 -15.35
CA ARG A 270 -3.94 5.15 -16.44
C ARG A 270 -3.30 5.55 -17.76
N LEU A 271 -2.43 6.57 -17.72
CA LEU A 271 -1.69 7.07 -18.88
C LEU A 271 -0.76 5.98 -19.43
N LEU A 272 -0.05 5.29 -18.54
CA LEU A 272 0.82 4.17 -18.90
C LEU A 272 0.02 3.05 -19.59
N LYS A 273 -1.09 2.62 -18.99
CA LYS A 273 -1.96 1.60 -19.59
C LYS A 273 -2.48 2.01 -20.96
N ALA A 274 -2.88 3.26 -21.14
CA ALA A 274 -3.34 3.80 -22.42
C ALA A 274 -2.21 3.82 -23.47
N ARG A 275 -0.98 4.18 -23.07
CA ARG A 275 0.22 4.16 -23.93
C ARG A 275 0.53 2.75 -24.39
N LEU A 276 0.45 1.75 -23.47
CA LEU A 276 0.65 0.33 -23.78
C LEU A 276 -0.41 -0.25 -24.72
N ALA A 277 -1.65 0.24 -24.59
CA ALA A 277 -2.77 -0.16 -25.45
C ALA A 277 -2.77 0.54 -26.83
N GLY A 278 -1.85 1.50 -27.07
CA GLY A 278 -1.87 2.32 -28.30
C GLY A 278 -3.08 3.26 -28.40
N THR A 279 -3.76 3.51 -27.29
CA THR A 279 -4.95 4.36 -27.22
C THR A 279 -4.64 5.60 -26.36
N PRO A 280 -4.09 6.68 -26.95
CA PRO A 280 -3.81 7.87 -26.15
C PRO A 280 -5.10 8.37 -25.50
N PRO A 281 -5.09 8.72 -24.21
CA PRO A 281 -6.26 9.22 -23.53
C PRO A 281 -6.68 10.55 -24.13
N ALA A 282 -7.97 10.75 -24.34
CA ALA A 282 -8.51 12.08 -24.57
C ALA A 282 -8.28 12.92 -23.31
N GLY A 283 -7.42 13.93 -23.36
CA GLY A 283 -7.12 14.80 -22.23
C GLY A 283 -5.80 15.56 -22.40
N ALA A 284 -5.62 16.57 -21.58
CA ALA A 284 -4.51 17.53 -21.71
C ALA A 284 -3.15 17.02 -21.18
N LEU A 285 -3.12 15.94 -20.34
CA LEU A 285 -1.87 15.46 -19.71
C LEU A 285 -1.29 14.29 -20.51
N ALA A 286 -0.09 14.47 -21.08
CA ALA A 286 0.67 13.37 -21.67
C ALA A 286 1.41 12.54 -20.60
N LEU A 287 1.72 11.28 -20.91
CA LEU A 287 2.47 10.41 -19.99
C LEU A 287 3.85 10.99 -19.66
N GLU A 288 4.55 11.43 -20.69
CA GLU A 288 5.90 12.02 -20.57
C GLU A 288 5.89 13.28 -19.69
N ASP A 289 4.86 14.13 -19.82
CA ASP A 289 4.71 15.34 -18.98
C ASP A 289 4.44 14.95 -17.51
N ALA A 290 3.61 13.91 -17.29
CA ALA A 290 3.34 13.40 -15.95
C ALA A 290 4.60 12.80 -15.31
N LEU A 291 5.40 12.01 -16.06
CA LEU A 291 6.65 11.45 -15.58
C LEU A 291 7.68 12.55 -15.28
N ALA A 292 7.79 13.54 -16.16
CA ALA A 292 8.66 14.69 -15.92
C ALA A 292 8.23 15.50 -14.68
N ALA A 293 6.94 15.66 -14.45
CA ALA A 293 6.42 16.30 -13.24
C ALA A 293 6.77 15.47 -11.99
N CYS A 294 6.68 14.13 -12.04
CA CYS A 294 7.11 13.26 -10.95
C CYS A 294 8.60 13.50 -10.58
N GLY A 295 9.48 13.62 -11.58
CA GLY A 295 10.90 13.93 -11.37
C GLY A 295 11.10 15.30 -10.70
N ARG A 296 10.38 16.33 -11.16
CA ARG A 296 10.44 17.67 -10.54
C ARG A 296 9.92 17.69 -9.11
N ILE A 297 8.85 16.93 -8.81
CA ILE A 297 8.30 16.81 -7.44
C ILE A 297 9.33 16.14 -6.52
N ALA A 298 9.95 15.05 -6.96
CA ALA A 298 11.02 14.40 -6.20
C ALA A 298 12.18 15.38 -5.94
N ALA A 299 12.59 16.14 -6.94
CA ALA A 299 13.65 17.14 -6.81
C ALA A 299 13.29 18.21 -5.77
N ALA A 300 12.12 18.82 -5.87
CA ALA A 300 11.66 19.84 -4.94
C ALA A 300 11.58 19.33 -3.49
N MET A 301 11.11 18.10 -3.32
CA MET A 301 11.03 17.44 -2.00
C MET A 301 12.44 17.19 -1.41
N HIS A 302 13.38 16.67 -2.20
CA HIS A 302 14.73 16.39 -1.77
C HIS A 302 15.56 17.66 -1.49
N ASP A 303 15.13 18.82 -1.98
CA ASP A 303 15.77 20.13 -1.71
C ASP A 303 15.26 20.80 -0.43
N THR A 304 14.26 20.21 0.26
CA THR A 304 13.79 20.74 1.52
C THR A 304 14.81 20.54 2.64
N SER A 305 14.79 21.43 3.63
CA SER A 305 15.66 21.36 4.81
C SER A 305 15.08 20.52 5.95
N ILE A 306 13.97 19.82 5.70
CA ILE A 306 13.28 19.01 6.71
C ILE A 306 14.10 17.74 6.99
N ALA A 307 14.34 17.46 8.27
CA ALA A 307 15.09 16.29 8.72
C ALA A 307 14.23 15.43 9.64
N PRO A 308 13.42 14.49 9.11
CA PRO A 308 12.69 13.53 9.94
C PRO A 308 13.63 12.70 10.83
N ASP A 309 13.18 12.30 12.02
CA ASP A 309 13.98 11.50 12.96
C ASP A 309 14.36 10.12 12.37
N ARG A 310 13.49 9.57 11.52
CA ARG A 310 13.74 8.28 10.90
C ARG A 310 14.85 8.39 9.86
N ARG A 311 15.83 7.48 9.95
CA ARG A 311 16.88 7.31 8.93
C ARG A 311 16.76 5.96 8.25
N ARG A 312 16.94 5.94 6.94
CA ARG A 312 17.00 4.72 6.12
C ARG A 312 18.29 4.73 5.33
N ALA A 313 19.38 4.29 5.99
CA ALA A 313 20.66 4.09 5.33
C ALA A 313 20.61 2.81 4.47
N LEU A 314 21.53 2.70 3.50
CA LEU A 314 21.63 1.54 2.61
C LEU A 314 21.80 0.23 3.39
N GLU A 315 22.61 0.24 4.45
CA GLU A 315 22.85 -0.94 5.29
C GLU A 315 21.56 -1.43 5.95
N HIS A 316 20.64 -0.54 6.33
CA HIS A 316 19.35 -0.92 6.87
C HIS A 316 18.48 -1.61 5.82
N GLU A 317 18.53 -1.17 4.56
CA GLU A 317 17.80 -1.81 3.46
C GLU A 317 18.36 -3.21 3.18
N ILE A 318 19.68 -3.35 3.12
CA ILE A 318 20.36 -4.64 2.90
C ILE A 318 20.06 -5.60 4.06
N ASN A 319 20.18 -5.17 5.31
CA ASN A 319 19.90 -6.00 6.49
C ASN A 319 18.45 -6.47 6.51
N TRP A 320 17.50 -5.58 6.23
CA TRP A 320 16.08 -5.96 6.14
C TRP A 320 15.84 -7.01 5.06
N LEU A 321 16.48 -6.87 3.90
CA LEU A 321 16.40 -7.85 2.81
C LEU A 321 17.00 -9.20 3.23
N GLN A 322 18.16 -9.22 3.87
CA GLN A 322 18.80 -10.45 4.36
C GLN A 322 17.90 -11.20 5.34
N GLU A 323 17.33 -10.51 6.33
CA GLU A 323 16.42 -11.09 7.30
C GLU A 323 15.16 -11.66 6.65
N SER A 324 14.57 -10.89 5.74
CA SER A 324 13.37 -11.29 5.01
C SER A 324 13.62 -12.50 4.09
N ILE A 325 14.76 -12.54 3.40
CA ILE A 325 15.17 -13.67 2.57
C ILE A 325 15.43 -14.91 3.42
N ARG A 326 16.09 -14.78 4.57
CA ARG A 326 16.28 -15.91 5.50
C ARG A 326 14.95 -16.51 5.97
N ALA A 327 13.99 -15.64 6.33
CA ALA A 327 12.65 -16.10 6.72
C ALA A 327 11.93 -16.81 5.56
N LEU A 328 12.04 -16.25 4.35
CA LEU A 328 11.44 -16.85 3.14
C LEU A 328 12.11 -18.18 2.77
N THR A 329 13.43 -18.30 2.91
CA THR A 329 14.18 -19.54 2.59
C THR A 329 13.70 -20.74 3.38
N ARG A 330 13.21 -20.55 4.61
CA ARG A 330 12.63 -21.63 5.41
C ARG A 330 11.40 -22.27 4.76
N ILE A 331 10.67 -21.50 3.96
CA ILE A 331 9.38 -21.88 3.40
C ILE A 331 9.51 -22.19 1.90
N SER A 332 10.36 -21.47 1.19
CA SER A 332 10.63 -21.61 -0.24
C SER A 332 12.15 -21.54 -0.49
N PRO A 333 12.88 -22.66 -0.29
CA PRO A 333 14.35 -22.70 -0.33
C PRO A 333 14.93 -22.24 -1.67
N GLU A 334 14.36 -22.65 -2.79
CA GLU A 334 14.86 -22.35 -4.12
C GLU A 334 14.72 -20.84 -4.43
N LEU A 335 13.57 -20.27 -4.10
CA LEU A 335 13.35 -18.83 -4.26
C LEU A 335 14.27 -18.04 -3.33
N GLY A 336 14.39 -18.47 -2.08
CA GLY A 336 15.29 -17.86 -1.11
C GLY A 336 16.74 -17.84 -1.57
N ALA A 337 17.26 -18.96 -2.08
CA ALA A 337 18.62 -19.06 -2.62
C ALA A 337 18.84 -18.12 -3.82
N ARG A 338 17.85 -17.99 -4.71
CA ARG A 338 17.91 -17.10 -5.85
C ARG A 338 17.98 -15.63 -5.41
N LEU A 339 17.08 -15.21 -4.53
CA LEU A 339 17.06 -13.83 -4.02
C LEU A 339 18.33 -13.50 -3.23
N GLN A 340 18.87 -14.47 -2.47
CA GLN A 340 20.12 -14.32 -1.74
C GLN A 340 21.32 -14.07 -2.69
N SER A 341 21.42 -14.83 -3.78
CA SER A 341 22.47 -14.64 -4.79
C SER A 341 22.42 -13.23 -5.43
N TRP A 342 21.22 -12.72 -5.71
CA TRP A 342 21.07 -11.37 -6.25
C TRP A 342 21.38 -10.28 -5.22
N LEU A 343 21.00 -10.49 -3.95
CA LEU A 343 21.34 -9.56 -2.88
C LEU A 343 22.85 -9.48 -2.66
N GLU A 344 23.58 -10.61 -2.73
CA GLU A 344 25.04 -10.65 -2.62
C GLU A 344 25.70 -9.83 -3.73
N ARG A 345 25.23 -9.96 -4.98
CA ARG A 345 25.72 -9.14 -6.10
C ARG A 345 25.48 -7.65 -5.87
N ALA A 346 24.27 -7.28 -5.45
CA ALA A 346 23.91 -5.90 -5.13
C ALA A 346 24.78 -5.35 -3.97
N THR A 347 25.09 -6.16 -2.96
CA THR A 347 25.95 -5.78 -1.84
C THR A 347 27.40 -5.55 -2.30
N ILE A 348 27.95 -6.43 -3.13
CA ILE A 348 29.30 -6.24 -3.70
C ILE A 348 29.36 -4.95 -4.53
N TYR A 349 28.31 -4.64 -5.30
CA TYR A 349 28.25 -3.38 -6.04
C TYR A 349 28.15 -2.17 -5.10
N ALA A 350 27.34 -2.29 -4.04
CA ALA A 350 27.17 -1.25 -3.02
C ALA A 350 28.51 -0.86 -2.36
N ASP A 351 29.36 -1.85 -2.03
CA ASP A 351 30.66 -1.65 -1.40
C ASP A 351 31.66 -0.88 -2.30
N ARG A 352 31.43 -0.91 -3.61
CA ARG A 352 32.27 -0.23 -4.61
C ARG A 352 31.72 1.14 -5.02
N SER A 353 30.45 1.39 -4.77
CA SER A 353 29.78 2.61 -5.18
C SER A 353 29.89 3.70 -4.11
N THR A 354 30.09 4.94 -4.54
CA THR A 354 30.18 6.08 -3.62
C THR A 354 28.80 6.49 -3.11
N PRO A 355 28.58 6.59 -1.78
CA PRO A 355 27.31 7.05 -1.22
C PRO A 355 26.96 8.47 -1.64
N LEU A 356 25.66 8.76 -1.74
CA LEU A 356 25.14 10.12 -1.95
C LEU A 356 24.85 10.79 -0.61
N LEU A 357 24.83 12.12 -0.61
CA LEU A 357 24.38 12.88 0.55
C LEU A 357 22.91 12.58 0.85
N VAL A 358 22.61 12.35 2.11
CA VAL A 358 21.25 12.14 2.56
C VAL A 358 20.42 13.42 2.46
N CYS A 359 19.14 13.27 2.13
CA CYS A 359 18.16 14.34 2.05
C CYS A 359 16.85 13.91 2.70
N PHE A 360 15.87 14.80 2.74
CA PHE A 360 14.49 14.40 2.99
C PHE A 360 14.05 13.40 1.91
N SER A 361 13.44 12.31 2.29
CA SER A 361 12.93 11.29 1.36
C SER A 361 11.53 10.85 1.79
N HIS A 362 10.67 10.59 0.79
CA HIS A 362 9.31 10.11 1.02
C HIS A 362 9.30 8.69 1.61
N GLY A 363 10.24 7.86 1.17
CA GLY A 363 10.41 6.48 1.61
C GLY A 363 9.38 5.49 1.05
N ASP A 364 8.34 5.98 0.34
CA ASP A 364 7.39 5.21 -0.47
C ASP A 364 7.00 5.99 -1.73
N PHE A 365 7.99 6.59 -2.40
CA PHE A 365 7.79 7.43 -3.57
C PHE A 365 7.43 6.59 -4.80
N THR A 366 6.16 6.52 -5.10
CA THR A 366 5.63 5.78 -6.25
C THR A 366 4.63 6.65 -7.02
N TYR A 367 4.39 6.32 -8.28
CA TYR A 367 3.44 7.05 -9.11
C TYR A 367 1.99 7.00 -8.58
N THR A 368 1.68 6.11 -7.65
CA THR A 368 0.35 6.01 -7.01
C THR A 368 0.13 7.06 -5.93
N GLN A 369 1.21 7.64 -5.39
CA GLN A 369 1.17 8.70 -4.38
C GLN A 369 1.13 10.10 -5.01
N LEU A 370 1.32 10.16 -6.33
CA LEU A 370 1.35 11.40 -7.11
C LEU A 370 -0.01 11.66 -7.73
N ILE A 371 -0.58 12.80 -7.39
CA ILE A 371 -1.92 13.22 -7.79
C ILE A 371 -1.81 14.34 -8.83
N PHE A 372 -2.62 14.27 -9.86
CA PHE A 372 -2.67 15.26 -10.94
C PHE A 372 -4.09 15.76 -11.14
N ASP A 373 -4.22 17.06 -11.20
CA ASP A 373 -5.36 17.80 -11.69
C ASP A 373 -4.98 18.55 -12.97
N GLN A 374 -5.92 19.29 -13.59
CA GLN A 374 -5.70 19.97 -14.88
C GLN A 374 -4.52 20.96 -14.87
N GLN A 375 -4.22 21.57 -13.72
CA GLN A 375 -3.20 22.62 -13.58
C GLN A 375 -2.17 22.37 -12.48
N GLN A 376 -2.38 21.36 -11.63
CA GLN A 376 -1.59 21.18 -10.43
C GLN A 376 -1.25 19.71 -10.23
N SER A 377 -0.13 19.48 -9.55
CA SER A 377 0.28 18.18 -9.09
C SER A 377 0.41 18.17 -7.58
N GLY A 378 0.24 16.99 -6.97
CA GLY A 378 0.31 16.84 -5.53
C GLY A 378 0.95 15.52 -5.12
N LEU A 379 1.34 15.45 -3.87
CA LEU A 379 1.94 14.29 -3.25
C LEU A 379 1.21 13.97 -1.95
N VAL A 380 0.97 12.68 -1.72
CA VAL A 380 0.26 12.15 -0.53
C VAL A 380 1.01 10.97 0.08
N ASP A 381 0.54 10.54 1.24
CA ASP A 381 0.99 9.33 1.95
C ASP A 381 2.40 9.42 2.56
N PHE A 382 2.58 10.34 3.49
CA PHE A 382 3.83 10.66 4.18
C PHE A 382 4.14 9.75 5.38
N ASP A 383 3.59 8.54 5.45
CA ASP A 383 3.75 7.65 6.61
C ASP A 383 5.16 7.06 6.74
N THR A 384 5.95 7.12 5.66
CA THR A 384 7.28 6.49 5.56
C THR A 384 8.41 7.48 5.42
N VAL A 385 8.13 8.78 5.57
CA VAL A 385 9.16 9.83 5.45
C VAL A 385 10.39 9.55 6.30
N CYS A 386 11.54 9.85 5.76
CA CYS A 386 12.83 9.55 6.38
C CYS A 386 13.93 10.46 5.83
N GLN A 387 15.09 10.38 6.44
CA GLN A 387 16.36 10.84 5.85
C GLN A 387 17.01 9.65 5.14
N ALA A 388 17.23 9.77 3.84
CA ALA A 388 17.89 8.73 3.03
C ALA A 388 18.65 9.34 1.85
N GLU A 389 19.43 8.52 1.14
CA GLU A 389 19.95 8.92 -0.17
C GLU A 389 18.78 9.18 -1.13
N PRO A 390 18.82 10.18 -2.00
CA PRO A 390 17.77 10.45 -2.99
C PRO A 390 17.50 9.24 -3.88
N ALA A 391 18.50 8.39 -4.09
CA ALA A 391 18.40 7.17 -4.87
C ALA A 391 17.34 6.17 -4.32
N LEU A 392 16.98 6.25 -3.02
CA LEU A 392 15.93 5.43 -2.44
C LEU A 392 14.58 5.68 -3.13
N ASP A 393 14.15 6.94 -3.20
CA ASP A 393 12.88 7.32 -3.81
C ASP A 393 12.91 7.16 -5.33
N LEU A 394 14.03 7.51 -5.97
CA LEU A 394 14.21 7.41 -7.41
C LEU A 394 14.20 5.96 -7.89
N GLY A 395 14.99 5.09 -7.25
CA GLY A 395 15.00 3.65 -7.55
C GLY A 395 13.67 2.97 -7.28
N GLN A 396 12.98 3.38 -6.22
CA GLN A 396 11.62 2.89 -5.93
C GLN A 396 10.64 3.26 -7.04
N PHE A 397 10.64 4.52 -7.48
CA PHE A 397 9.78 4.97 -8.57
C PHE A 397 10.01 4.15 -9.83
N LEU A 398 11.27 3.97 -10.25
CA LEU A 398 11.63 3.21 -11.45
C LEU A 398 11.24 1.73 -11.33
N ALA A 399 11.49 1.09 -10.21
CA ALA A 399 11.10 -0.30 -9.97
C ALA A 399 9.59 -0.52 -10.11
N TYR A 400 8.78 0.37 -9.53
CA TYR A 400 7.31 0.32 -9.65
C TYR A 400 6.85 0.61 -11.08
N GLN A 401 7.48 1.55 -11.77
CA GLN A 401 7.17 1.87 -13.17
C GLN A 401 7.45 0.69 -14.09
N ARG A 402 8.64 0.06 -14.00
CA ARG A 402 8.97 -1.14 -14.79
C ARG A 402 8.02 -2.30 -14.52
N LEU A 403 7.69 -2.53 -13.23
CA LEU A 403 6.75 -3.56 -12.85
C LEU A 403 5.34 -3.32 -13.43
N ALA A 404 4.90 -2.06 -13.48
CA ALA A 404 3.62 -1.70 -14.09
C ALA A 404 3.63 -1.92 -15.61
N ILE A 405 4.72 -1.55 -16.28
CA ILE A 405 4.90 -1.80 -17.72
C ILE A 405 4.82 -3.30 -18.01
N LEU A 406 5.59 -4.11 -17.29
CA LEU A 406 5.64 -5.55 -17.52
C LEU A 406 4.31 -6.24 -17.25
N LYS A 407 3.56 -5.77 -16.23
CA LYS A 407 2.23 -6.28 -15.90
C LYS A 407 1.18 -5.98 -16.97
N ASP A 408 1.19 -4.75 -17.50
CA ASP A 408 0.10 -4.25 -18.36
C ASP A 408 0.43 -4.36 -19.86
N GLN A 409 1.67 -4.74 -20.23
CA GLN A 409 2.04 -4.97 -21.62
C GLN A 409 1.33 -6.20 -22.20
N ARG A 410 1.04 -6.14 -23.48
CA ARG A 410 0.46 -7.28 -24.20
C ARG A 410 1.50 -8.39 -24.39
N ARG A 411 1.13 -9.63 -24.14
CA ARG A 411 2.02 -10.80 -24.31
C ARG A 411 2.42 -11.03 -25.77
N ASP A 412 1.51 -10.72 -26.70
CA ASP A 412 1.69 -10.85 -28.14
C ASP A 412 2.42 -9.65 -28.80
N ALA A 413 2.55 -8.55 -28.07
CA ALA A 413 3.24 -7.35 -28.51
C ALA A 413 3.93 -6.64 -27.33
N PRO A 414 5.02 -7.22 -26.78
CA PRO A 414 5.75 -6.58 -25.69
C PRO A 414 6.36 -5.26 -26.16
N LEU A 415 6.42 -4.28 -25.26
CA LEU A 415 7.15 -3.05 -25.55
C LEU A 415 8.63 -3.33 -25.77
N PRO A 416 9.26 -2.70 -26.76
CA PRO A 416 10.73 -2.73 -26.89
C PRO A 416 11.38 -2.22 -25.58
N ALA A 417 12.44 -2.86 -25.13
CA ALA A 417 13.20 -2.45 -23.96
C ALA A 417 13.59 -0.96 -24.01
N ALA A 418 13.94 -0.45 -25.20
CA ALA A 418 14.25 0.96 -25.42
C ALA A 418 13.13 1.91 -25.03
N VAL A 419 11.86 1.52 -25.17
CA VAL A 419 10.71 2.37 -24.76
C VAL A 419 10.58 2.40 -23.23
N THR A 420 10.82 1.26 -22.58
CA THR A 420 10.83 1.20 -21.11
C THR A 420 11.94 2.07 -20.54
N GLU A 421 13.14 1.99 -21.10
CA GLU A 421 14.28 2.83 -20.73
C GLU A 421 13.98 4.32 -20.97
N GLN A 422 13.41 4.66 -22.12
CA GLN A 422 13.04 6.04 -22.44
C GLN A 422 12.06 6.62 -21.42
N LEU A 423 11.03 5.87 -21.01
CA LEU A 423 10.06 6.34 -20.01
C LEU A 423 10.72 6.53 -18.63
N GLY A 424 11.64 5.66 -18.23
CA GLY A 424 12.44 5.83 -17.02
C GLY A 424 13.35 7.05 -17.09
N SER A 425 14.00 7.27 -18.26
CA SER A 425 14.86 8.43 -18.49
C SER A 425 14.09 9.75 -18.39
N VAL A 426 12.86 9.85 -18.90
CA VAL A 426 12.05 11.09 -18.76
C VAL A 426 11.90 11.51 -17.30
N PHE A 427 11.62 10.58 -16.41
CA PHE A 427 11.53 10.83 -14.97
C PHE A 427 12.88 11.28 -14.40
N LEU A 428 13.93 10.47 -14.61
CA LEU A 428 15.25 10.69 -14.00
C LEU A 428 15.94 11.94 -14.55
N ASP A 429 15.85 12.21 -15.85
CA ASP A 429 16.46 13.38 -16.48
C ASP A 429 15.77 14.68 -16.02
N SER A 430 14.46 14.64 -15.81
CA SER A 430 13.72 15.77 -15.23
C SER A 430 14.15 16.07 -13.80
N TYR A 431 14.39 15.02 -13.00
CA TYR A 431 14.96 15.13 -11.66
C TYR A 431 16.37 15.76 -11.69
N ILE A 432 17.25 15.20 -12.53
CA ILE A 432 18.64 15.68 -12.69
C ILE A 432 18.67 17.14 -13.13
N THR A 433 17.83 17.49 -14.10
CA THR A 433 17.73 18.88 -14.60
C THR A 433 17.29 19.83 -13.49
N ALA A 434 16.27 19.44 -12.73
CA ALA A 434 15.73 20.28 -11.64
C ALA A 434 16.73 20.46 -10.48
N ARG A 435 17.61 19.49 -10.23
CA ARG A 435 18.64 19.55 -9.17
C ARG A 435 20.07 19.71 -9.70
N SER A 436 20.24 20.21 -10.90
CA SER A 436 21.57 20.31 -11.55
C SER A 436 22.61 21.07 -10.73
N ALA A 437 22.20 22.04 -9.92
CA ALA A 437 23.10 22.78 -9.02
C ALA A 437 23.56 21.96 -7.78
N ALA A 438 22.80 20.95 -7.37
CA ALA A 438 23.08 20.11 -6.20
C ALA A 438 23.74 18.77 -6.55
N ILE A 439 23.70 18.35 -7.82
CA ILE A 439 24.26 17.08 -8.29
C ILE A 439 25.65 17.36 -8.87
N SER A 440 26.69 16.96 -8.12
CA SER A 440 28.06 17.12 -8.56
C SER A 440 28.52 16.06 -9.58
N ASP A 441 27.96 14.85 -9.49
CA ASP A 441 28.27 13.73 -10.38
C ASP A 441 26.97 13.00 -10.77
N VAL A 442 26.57 13.17 -12.02
CA VAL A 442 25.36 12.54 -12.59
C VAL A 442 25.54 11.03 -12.71
N GLN A 443 26.75 10.54 -13.01
CA GLN A 443 26.98 9.11 -13.15
C GLN A 443 26.91 8.41 -11.79
N GLN A 444 27.48 8.98 -10.76
CA GLN A 444 27.36 8.50 -9.38
C GLN A 444 25.88 8.40 -8.96
N LEU A 445 25.07 9.41 -9.28
CA LEU A 445 23.63 9.36 -9.01
C LEU A 445 22.95 8.20 -9.74
N ARG A 446 23.22 8.03 -11.04
CA ARG A 446 22.65 6.95 -11.86
C ARG A 446 23.02 5.57 -11.32
N ASP A 447 24.27 5.38 -10.94
CA ASP A 447 24.79 4.15 -10.37
C ASP A 447 24.08 3.79 -9.06
N ARG A 448 23.91 4.80 -8.18
CA ARG A 448 23.17 4.61 -6.92
C ARG A 448 21.69 4.34 -7.16
N VAL A 449 21.05 4.99 -8.13
CA VAL A 449 19.65 4.75 -8.49
C VAL A 449 19.47 3.32 -9.01
N ALA A 450 20.39 2.83 -9.86
CA ALA A 450 20.34 1.45 -10.35
C ALA A 450 20.46 0.42 -9.21
N LEU A 451 21.34 0.66 -8.23
CA LEU A 451 21.44 -0.17 -7.02
C LEU A 451 20.13 -0.20 -6.24
N TYR A 452 19.59 0.98 -5.91
CA TYR A 452 18.34 1.05 -5.15
C TYR A 452 17.14 0.48 -5.93
N GLU A 453 17.13 0.56 -7.25
CA GLU A 453 16.12 -0.08 -8.10
C GLU A 453 16.13 -1.61 -7.92
N VAL A 454 17.32 -2.23 -7.95
CA VAL A 454 17.50 -3.67 -7.70
C VAL A 454 17.07 -4.05 -6.27
N LEU A 455 17.50 -3.29 -5.25
CA LEU A 455 17.09 -3.55 -3.86
C LEU A 455 15.56 -3.44 -3.69
N MET A 456 14.94 -2.48 -4.38
CA MET A 456 13.49 -2.32 -4.36
C MET A 456 12.79 -3.48 -5.07
N LEU A 457 13.31 -3.98 -6.19
CA LEU A 457 12.75 -5.16 -6.87
C LEU A 457 12.87 -6.43 -6.00
N LEU A 458 13.97 -6.62 -5.28
CA LEU A 458 14.10 -7.69 -4.26
C LEU A 458 13.01 -7.56 -3.19
N ARG A 459 12.79 -6.36 -2.68
CA ARG A 459 11.71 -6.07 -1.72
C ARG A 459 10.34 -6.38 -2.31
N LEU A 460 10.09 -6.01 -3.57
CA LEU A 460 8.84 -6.28 -4.27
C LEU A 460 8.63 -7.77 -4.54
N ALA A 461 9.68 -8.53 -4.82
CA ALA A 461 9.61 -9.98 -4.95
C ALA A 461 9.17 -10.62 -3.62
N ILE A 462 9.83 -10.28 -2.50
CA ILE A 462 9.47 -10.75 -1.16
C ILE A 462 8.02 -10.37 -0.81
N HIS A 463 7.64 -9.11 -1.01
CA HIS A 463 6.27 -8.67 -0.72
C HIS A 463 5.23 -9.32 -1.63
N SER A 464 5.58 -9.65 -2.88
CA SER A 464 4.66 -10.33 -3.79
C SER A 464 4.42 -11.76 -3.33
N TRP A 465 5.48 -12.45 -2.90
CA TRP A 465 5.38 -13.77 -2.30
C TRP A 465 4.53 -13.74 -1.01
N GLN A 466 4.80 -12.81 -0.10
CA GLN A 466 4.03 -12.64 1.14
C GLN A 466 2.54 -12.34 0.88
N LYS A 467 2.23 -11.68 -0.22
CA LYS A 467 0.86 -11.34 -0.63
C LYS A 467 0.20 -12.43 -1.50
N LEU A 468 0.85 -13.56 -1.68
CA LEU A 468 0.41 -14.66 -2.54
C LEU A 468 0.11 -14.21 -3.99
N LYS A 469 0.84 -13.18 -4.48
CA LYS A 469 0.66 -12.62 -5.81
C LYS A 469 1.71 -13.18 -6.78
N VAL A 470 1.52 -14.43 -7.18
CA VAL A 470 2.48 -15.18 -8.00
C VAL A 470 2.85 -14.44 -9.29
N SER A 471 1.87 -13.95 -10.06
CA SER A 471 2.17 -13.23 -11.31
C SER A 471 3.01 -11.96 -11.10
N ARG A 472 2.77 -11.22 -9.99
CA ARG A 472 3.60 -10.06 -9.66
C ARG A 472 5.01 -10.47 -9.23
N LEU A 473 5.14 -11.61 -8.56
CA LEU A 473 6.43 -12.18 -8.22
C LEU A 473 7.20 -12.57 -9.49
N GLU A 474 6.57 -13.28 -10.44
CA GLU A 474 7.15 -13.63 -11.73
C GLU A 474 7.71 -12.37 -12.43
N HIS A 475 6.93 -11.30 -12.51
CA HIS A 475 7.39 -10.04 -13.11
C HIS A 475 8.59 -9.43 -12.37
N ALA A 476 8.59 -9.45 -11.03
CA ALA A 476 9.72 -8.92 -10.26
C ALA A 476 10.99 -9.75 -10.47
N LEU A 477 10.88 -11.09 -10.56
CA LEU A 477 11.99 -11.99 -10.83
C LEU A 477 12.57 -11.76 -12.25
N THR A 478 11.72 -11.57 -13.25
CA THR A 478 12.15 -11.26 -14.63
C THR A 478 12.98 -9.97 -14.66
N LEU A 479 12.50 -8.90 -14.02
CA LEU A 479 13.23 -7.64 -13.96
C LEU A 479 14.54 -7.75 -13.18
N LEU A 480 14.58 -8.55 -12.11
CA LEU A 480 15.79 -8.80 -11.34
C LEU A 480 16.84 -9.53 -12.16
N GLU A 481 16.47 -10.55 -12.96
CA GLU A 481 17.38 -11.26 -13.85
C GLU A 481 18.08 -10.31 -14.83
N GLU A 482 17.33 -9.34 -15.37
CA GLU A 482 17.86 -8.35 -16.31
C GLU A 482 18.77 -7.31 -15.60
N LEU A 483 18.27 -6.68 -14.53
CA LEU A 483 18.93 -5.50 -13.94
C LEU A 483 20.11 -5.85 -13.04
N VAL A 484 20.09 -7.00 -12.35
CA VAL A 484 21.23 -7.44 -11.53
C VAL A 484 22.48 -7.69 -12.40
N LEU A 485 22.30 -8.10 -13.66
CA LEU A 485 23.41 -8.29 -14.60
C LEU A 485 24.04 -6.96 -15.04
N CYS A 486 23.31 -5.86 -14.96
CA CYS A 486 23.78 -4.52 -15.28
C CYS A 486 24.58 -3.85 -14.14
N LEU A 487 24.53 -4.39 -12.93
CA LEU A 487 25.38 -3.95 -11.81
C LEU A 487 26.81 -4.51 -11.99
N GLN A 488 27.68 -3.75 -12.67
CA GLN A 488 29.06 -4.16 -12.96
C GLN A 488 30.09 -3.36 -12.15
#